data_8a0a35411b26c8c3e47c051d0f5e6fe4
#
_entry.id   8a0a35411b26c8c3e47c051d0f5e6fe4
#
_cell.length_a   1.000
_cell.length_b   1.000
_cell.length_c   1.000
_cell.angle_alpha   90.00
_cell.angle_beta   90.00
_cell.angle_gamma   90.00
#
_symmetry.space_group_name_H-M   'P 1'
#
loop_
_entity.id
_entity.type
_entity.pdbx_description
1 polymer ?
#
loop_
_entity_poly.entity_id
_entity_poly.type
_entity_poly.pdbx_seq_one_letter_code
_entity_poly.pdbx_strand_id
1 'polypeptide(L)'
;MDGVILTPLKRIMHPKGDVYHAMKASDFGYNGFGEAYFSTINQNVIKGWKKHTLMTLNLVVSIGAIEFVLYNERSGEFFKIQLSQSNYQRLTIKPNL
;
A
#
# COMPACT_ATOMS: atom_id res chain seq x y z
N MET A 1 -8.44 2.76 11.13
CA MET A 1 -8.39 1.33 11.47
C MET A 1 -7.04 1.02 12.09
N ASP A 2 -7.02 0.34 13.20
CA ASP A 2 -5.78 -0.07 13.85
C ASP A 2 -4.98 -1.00 12.95
N GLY A 3 -3.67 -0.80 12.92
CA GLY A 3 -2.78 -1.59 12.08
C GLY A 3 -2.68 -1.12 10.64
N VAL A 4 -3.38 -0.05 10.28
CA VAL A 4 -3.35 0.54 8.94
C VAL A 4 -2.76 1.94 9.02
N ILE A 5 -1.75 2.21 8.19
CA ILE A 5 -1.08 3.50 8.14
C ILE A 5 -1.04 3.95 6.68
N LEU A 6 -1.48 5.19 6.44
CA LEU A 6 -1.33 5.86 5.15
C LEU A 6 -0.25 6.93 5.27
N THR A 7 0.77 6.82 4.44
CA THR A 7 1.90 7.77 4.44
C THR A 7 1.96 8.47 3.10
N PRO A 8 1.75 9.79 3.04
CA PRO A 8 1.94 10.54 1.80
C PRO A 8 3.36 10.36 1.27
N LEU A 9 3.47 10.13 -0.02
CA LEU A 9 4.75 9.89 -0.67
C LEU A 9 5.12 11.06 -1.56
N LYS A 10 6.42 11.34 -1.63
CA LYS A 10 6.95 12.42 -2.44
C LYS A 10 6.99 12.00 -3.91
N ARG A 11 6.51 12.88 -4.77
CA ARG A 11 6.65 12.77 -6.23
C ARG A 11 7.40 13.99 -6.71
N ILE A 12 8.54 13.76 -7.36
CA ILE A 12 9.36 14.83 -7.93
C ILE A 12 9.04 14.92 -9.40
N MET A 13 8.45 16.03 -9.82
CA MET A 13 8.10 16.28 -11.20
C MET A 13 9.33 16.69 -11.98
N HIS A 14 9.47 16.17 -13.20
CA HIS A 14 10.55 16.50 -14.11
C HIS A 14 10.08 16.36 -15.56
N PRO A 15 10.49 17.29 -16.48
CA PRO A 15 10.06 17.21 -17.88
C PRO A 15 10.44 15.93 -18.60
N LYS A 16 11.52 15.27 -18.15
CA LYS A 16 12.01 14.01 -18.75
C LYS A 16 11.51 12.76 -18.04
N GLY A 17 10.70 12.92 -17.02
CA GLY A 17 10.14 11.82 -16.25
C GLY A 17 10.22 12.09 -14.75
N ASP A 18 9.16 11.75 -14.06
CA ASP A 18 9.02 12.00 -12.63
C ASP A 18 9.70 10.93 -11.80
N VAL A 19 10.05 11.29 -10.57
CA VAL A 19 10.53 10.34 -9.57
C VAL A 19 9.43 10.10 -8.54
N TYR A 20 9.09 8.85 -8.31
CA TYR A 20 8.11 8.45 -7.30
C TYR A 20 8.83 7.79 -6.14
N HIS A 21 8.84 8.44 -4.98
CA HIS A 21 9.42 7.86 -3.78
C HIS A 21 8.53 6.74 -3.26
N ALA A 22 9.13 5.65 -2.79
CA ALA A 22 8.38 4.50 -2.28
C ALA A 22 8.67 4.23 -0.80
N MET A 23 9.93 4.04 -0.43
CA MET A 23 10.30 3.67 0.93
C MET A 23 11.77 4.00 1.19
N LYS A 24 12.05 4.54 2.38
CA LYS A 24 13.40 4.63 2.94
C LYS A 24 13.43 3.87 4.25
N ALA A 25 14.60 3.35 4.62
CA ALA A 25 14.77 2.64 5.89
C ALA A 25 14.43 3.51 7.10
N SER A 26 14.51 4.83 6.96
CA SER A 26 14.15 5.79 8.01
C SER A 26 12.66 6.13 8.05
N ASP A 27 11.87 5.62 7.10
CA ASP A 27 10.45 5.96 7.01
C ASP A 27 9.65 5.27 8.12
N PHE A 28 8.60 5.96 8.55
CA PHE A 28 7.62 5.39 9.44
C PHE A 28 6.90 4.23 8.72
N GLY A 29 6.78 3.10 9.39
CA GLY A 29 6.18 1.89 8.80
C GLY A 29 7.22 0.93 8.21
N TYR A 30 8.50 1.33 8.09
CA TYR A 30 9.55 0.41 7.73
C TYR A 30 9.82 -0.55 8.89
N ASN A 31 9.78 -1.85 8.59
CA ASN A 31 9.96 -2.91 9.58
C ASN A 31 10.92 -3.98 9.04
N GLY A 32 12.09 -3.56 8.61
CA GLY A 32 13.08 -4.44 8.00
C GLY A 32 12.72 -4.81 6.57
N PHE A 33 13.62 -5.52 5.90
CA PHE A 33 13.42 -5.99 4.54
C PHE A 33 13.21 -7.50 4.55
N GLY A 34 12.09 -7.94 3.97
CA GLY A 34 11.81 -9.34 3.71
C GLY A 34 11.93 -9.63 2.22
N GLU A 35 10.96 -9.14 1.45
CA GLU A 35 10.99 -9.24 -0.02
C GLU A 35 10.26 -8.06 -0.64
N ALA A 36 10.59 -7.77 -1.88
CA ALA A 36 9.89 -6.76 -2.67
C ALA A 36 9.58 -7.34 -4.05
N TYR A 37 8.36 -7.11 -4.52
CA TYR A 37 7.96 -7.54 -5.86
C TYR A 37 6.89 -6.61 -6.42
N PHE A 38 6.75 -6.65 -7.73
CA PHE A 38 5.69 -5.94 -8.42
C PHE A 38 4.56 -6.90 -8.75
N SER A 39 3.34 -6.43 -8.60
CA SER A 39 2.15 -7.18 -8.97
C SER A 39 1.24 -6.29 -9.80
N THR A 40 0.54 -6.90 -10.74
CA THR A 40 -0.46 -6.20 -11.52
C THR A 40 -1.84 -6.78 -11.24
N ILE A 41 -2.87 -5.95 -11.46
CA ILE A 41 -4.25 -6.39 -11.43
C ILE A 41 -4.93 -5.88 -12.70
N ASN A 42 -5.62 -6.78 -13.39
CA ASN A 42 -6.34 -6.42 -14.60
C ASN A 42 -7.57 -5.59 -14.25
N GLN A 43 -7.98 -4.73 -15.19
CA GLN A 43 -9.15 -3.89 -15.01
C GLN A 43 -10.39 -4.73 -14.68
N ASN A 44 -11.19 -4.26 -13.72
CA ASN A 44 -12.42 -4.89 -13.27
C ASN A 44 -12.26 -6.30 -12.68
N VAL A 45 -11.06 -6.65 -12.22
CA VAL A 45 -10.78 -7.92 -11.56
C VAL A 45 -10.59 -7.69 -10.07
N ILE A 46 -11.10 -8.60 -9.26
CA ILE A 46 -10.94 -8.61 -7.82
C ILE A 46 -9.98 -9.73 -7.45
N LYS A 47 -8.92 -9.38 -6.72
CA LYS A 47 -8.00 -10.34 -6.12
C LYS A 47 -8.16 -10.31 -4.61
N GLY A 48 -8.15 -11.43 -3.98
CA GLY A 48 -8.19 -11.56 -2.53
C GLY A 48 -8.89 -12.85 -2.13
N TRP A 49 -9.16 -13.11 -0.90
CA TRP A 49 -8.66 -12.38 0.29
C TRP A 49 -7.35 -12.99 0.75
N LYS A 50 -6.48 -12.19 1.36
CA LYS A 50 -5.23 -12.69 1.95
C LYS A 50 -5.10 -12.12 3.36
N LYS A 51 -4.60 -12.94 4.27
CA LYS A 51 -4.29 -12.53 5.63
C LYS A 51 -2.84 -12.91 5.93
N HIS A 52 -2.10 -11.95 6.44
CA HIS A 52 -0.72 -12.16 6.87
C HIS A 52 -0.64 -12.07 8.38
N THR A 53 -0.11 -13.10 9.02
CA THR A 53 -0.05 -13.20 10.49
C THR A 53 1.29 -12.73 11.06
N LEU A 54 2.33 -12.65 10.24
CA LEU A 54 3.68 -12.32 10.70
C LEU A 54 4.27 -11.10 10.03
N MET A 55 3.98 -10.87 8.75
CA MET A 55 4.65 -9.82 7.99
C MET A 55 3.86 -8.51 8.00
N THR A 56 4.60 -7.41 7.91
CA THR A 56 4.05 -6.09 7.61
C THR A 56 4.12 -5.87 6.11
N LEU A 57 3.01 -5.44 5.51
CA LEU A 57 2.95 -5.10 4.10
C LEU A 57 3.10 -3.60 3.92
N ASN A 58 3.84 -3.21 2.89
CA ASN A 58 3.91 -1.84 2.42
C ASN A 58 3.58 -1.82 0.93
N LEU A 59 2.48 -1.17 0.58
CA LEU A 59 1.93 -1.17 -0.78
C LEU A 59 2.00 0.22 -1.38
N VAL A 60 2.46 0.29 -2.63
CA VAL A 60 2.59 1.52 -3.40
C VAL A 60 2.02 1.29 -4.79
N VAL A 61 1.20 2.23 -5.26
CA VAL A 61 0.64 2.21 -6.62
C VAL A 61 1.22 3.38 -7.40
N SER A 62 2.18 3.11 -8.26
CA SER A 62 2.85 4.15 -9.07
C SER A 62 2.17 4.38 -10.42
N ILE A 63 1.45 3.41 -10.94
CA ILE A 63 0.76 3.48 -12.23
C ILE A 63 -0.66 2.95 -12.07
N GLY A 64 -1.63 3.66 -12.62
CA GLY A 64 -3.03 3.27 -12.55
C GLY A 64 -3.66 3.60 -11.21
N ALA A 65 -4.77 2.91 -10.90
CA ALA A 65 -5.52 3.08 -9.68
C ALA A 65 -6.00 1.73 -9.17
N ILE A 66 -5.83 1.51 -7.87
CA ILE A 66 -6.25 0.27 -7.21
C ILE A 66 -7.02 0.62 -5.95
N GLU A 67 -8.19 0.03 -5.78
CA GLU A 67 -8.93 0.09 -4.53
C GLU A 67 -8.52 -1.07 -3.64
N PHE A 68 -8.05 -0.76 -2.45
CA PHE A 68 -7.74 -1.73 -1.42
C PHE A 68 -8.87 -1.79 -0.42
N VAL A 69 -9.28 -3.01 -0.07
CA VAL A 69 -10.30 -3.25 0.95
C VAL A 69 -9.66 -4.09 2.04
N LEU A 70 -9.64 -3.55 3.25
CA LEU A 70 -9.09 -4.20 4.42
C LEU A 70 -10.22 -4.57 5.36
N TYR A 71 -10.10 -5.72 6.01
CA TYR A 71 -11.08 -6.22 6.96
C TYR A 71 -10.40 -6.64 8.25
N ASN A 72 -10.92 -6.14 9.36
CA ASN A 72 -10.47 -6.54 10.69
C ASN A 72 -11.48 -7.53 11.25
N GLU A 73 -11.08 -8.80 11.35
CA GLU A 73 -11.96 -9.88 11.84
C GLU A 73 -12.41 -9.68 13.28
N ARG A 74 -11.59 -9.04 14.11
CA ARG A 74 -11.90 -8.84 15.52
C ARG A 74 -12.98 -7.79 15.73
N SER A 75 -12.90 -6.69 15.00
CA SER A 75 -13.82 -5.57 15.16
C SER A 75 -14.97 -5.60 14.15
N GLY A 76 -14.83 -6.37 13.07
CA GLY A 76 -15.79 -6.35 11.96
C GLY A 76 -15.68 -5.11 11.10
N GLU A 77 -14.65 -4.28 11.27
CA GLU A 77 -14.47 -3.07 10.50
C GLU A 77 -13.94 -3.34 9.10
N PHE A 78 -14.44 -2.56 8.13
CA PHE A 78 -13.87 -2.47 6.80
C PHE A 78 -13.20 -1.11 6.62
N PHE A 79 -12.08 -1.11 5.91
CA PHE A 79 -11.40 0.10 5.48
C PHE A 79 -11.16 0.01 3.99
N LYS A 80 -11.54 1.07 3.26
CA LYS A 80 -11.36 1.14 1.81
C LYS A 80 -10.54 2.36 1.46
N ILE A 81 -9.59 2.19 0.55
CA ILE A 81 -8.78 3.29 0.04
C ILE A 81 -8.43 3.05 -1.42
N GLN A 82 -8.58 4.04 -2.25
CA GLN A 82 -8.09 4.01 -3.62
C GLN A 82 -6.75 4.72 -3.68
N LEU A 83 -5.73 4.01 -4.13
CA LEU A 83 -4.40 4.57 -4.36
C LEU A 83 -4.16 4.72 -5.86
N SER A 84 -3.55 5.83 -6.23
CA SER A 84 -3.29 6.19 -7.62
C SER A 84 -2.19 7.25 -7.65
N GLN A 85 -1.83 7.72 -8.85
CA GLN A 85 -0.91 8.85 -8.99
C GLN A 85 -1.47 10.12 -8.35
N SER A 86 -2.78 10.34 -8.40
CA SER A 86 -3.43 11.50 -7.80
C SER A 86 -3.65 11.37 -6.30
N ASN A 87 -3.52 10.16 -5.76
CA ASN A 87 -3.56 9.87 -4.32
C ASN A 87 -2.37 8.97 -4.00
N TYR A 88 -1.17 9.54 -4.13
CA TYR A 88 0.07 8.79 -4.03
C TYR A 88 0.52 8.68 -2.59
N GLN A 89 0.17 7.55 -1.98
CA GLN A 89 0.48 7.23 -0.58
C GLN A 89 0.94 5.79 -0.47
N ARG A 90 1.73 5.51 0.57
CA ARG A 90 2.07 4.14 0.93
C ARG A 90 1.05 3.62 1.93
N LEU A 91 0.48 2.48 1.63
CA LEU A 91 -0.41 1.77 2.55
C LEU A 91 0.41 0.75 3.33
N THR A 92 0.51 0.95 4.62
CA THR A 92 1.19 0.03 5.53
C THR A 92 0.14 -0.78 6.28
N ILE A 93 0.25 -2.10 6.22
CA ILE A 93 -0.67 -3.02 6.87
C ILE A 93 0.13 -3.89 7.82
N LYS A 94 -0.16 -3.76 9.11
CA LYS A 94 0.46 -4.58 10.15
C LYS A 94 -0.13 -5.99 10.14
N PRO A 95 0.55 -6.98 10.75
CA PRO A 95 0.03 -8.35 10.80
C PRO A 95 -1.38 -8.46 11.35
N ASN A 96 -2.08 -9.53 10.95
CA ASN A 96 -3.43 -9.91 11.37
C ASN A 96 -4.57 -9.08 10.75
N LEU A 97 -4.34 -8.54 9.57
CA LEU A 97 -5.39 -7.86 8.80
C LEU A 97 -5.58 -8.47 7.40
#